data_4ad21b32e13d312705a328bc48b1996e
#
_entry.id   4ad21b32e13d312705a328bc48b1996e
#
_cell.length_a   1.000
_cell.length_b   1.000
_cell.length_c   1.000
_cell.angle_alpha   90.00
_cell.angle_beta   90.00
_cell.angle_gamma   90.00
#
_symmetry.space_group_name_H-M   'P 1'
#
loop_
_entity.id
_entity.type
_entity.pdbx_description
1 polymer ?
#
loop_
_entity_poly.entity_id
_entity_poly.type
_entity_poly.pdbx_seq_one_letter_code
_entity_poly.pdbx_strand_id
1 'polypeptide(L)'
;TLMGGALKVPGNVTPVTEANINQDPEAADEVFRSNLPLTMIGLDVTTRTLLTKEDTKKWRELGTVAGEKYADITDYYIDAYKVTRPHLGGCALHDPLAADAAVDPSLVDTIYLNMKVDTKGAYAGRTIGDETRINDEARQTQAAVNVDKERFVKTFMKHLTDLFAQN
;
A
#
# COMPACT_ATOMS: atom_id res chain seq x y z
N THR A 1 3.70 -0.59 -11.40
CA THR A 1 3.34 -0.80 -9.98
C THR A 1 2.18 0.13 -9.64
N LEU A 2 1.20 -0.35 -8.91
CA LEU A 2 0.08 0.45 -8.39
C LEU A 2 -0.11 0.18 -6.89
N MET A 3 -0.51 1.21 -6.13
CA MET A 3 -1.05 1.04 -4.78
C MET A 3 -2.57 0.91 -4.90
N GLY A 4 -3.11 -0.18 -4.41
CA GLY A 4 -4.56 -0.41 -4.39
C GLY A 4 -4.94 -1.86 -4.20
N GLY A 5 -6.18 -2.07 -3.86
CA GLY A 5 -6.79 -3.38 -3.76
C GLY A 5 -6.56 -4.13 -2.45
N ALA A 6 -7.29 -5.21 -2.31
CA ALA A 6 -7.20 -6.16 -1.21
C ALA A 6 -7.56 -7.56 -1.75
N LEU A 7 -6.67 -8.54 -1.59
CA LEU A 7 -6.86 -9.88 -2.14
C LEU A 7 -7.29 -10.89 -1.06
N LYS A 8 -6.56 -10.94 0.07
CA LYS A 8 -6.77 -11.90 1.17
C LYS A 8 -7.24 -11.25 2.46
N VAL A 9 -7.29 -9.92 2.49
CA VAL A 9 -7.66 -9.12 3.66
C VAL A 9 -8.90 -8.29 3.36
N PRO A 10 -9.63 -7.82 4.38
CA PRO A 10 -10.74 -6.89 4.17
C PRO A 10 -10.31 -5.59 3.51
N GLY A 11 -11.25 -4.92 2.86
CA GLY A 11 -11.09 -3.55 2.41
C GLY A 11 -10.96 -2.53 3.55
N ASN A 12 -10.69 -1.29 3.19
CA ASN A 12 -10.59 -0.17 4.16
C ASN A 12 -11.66 0.91 3.98
N VAL A 13 -12.47 0.84 2.92
CA VAL A 13 -13.65 1.70 2.69
C VAL A 13 -14.93 0.90 2.92
N THR A 14 -15.03 -0.27 2.32
CA THR A 14 -16.07 -1.26 2.60
C THR A 14 -15.40 -2.56 3.04
N PRO A 15 -16.15 -3.56 3.51
CA PRO A 15 -15.55 -4.86 3.86
C PRO A 15 -14.75 -5.53 2.74
N VAL A 16 -14.99 -5.16 1.49
CA VAL A 16 -14.38 -5.80 0.31
C VAL A 16 -13.54 -4.87 -0.55
N THR A 17 -13.57 -3.56 -0.30
CA THR A 17 -13.05 -2.56 -1.24
C THR A 17 -11.97 -1.69 -0.59
N GLU A 18 -10.84 -1.58 -1.28
CA GLU A 18 -9.78 -0.63 -0.95
C GLU A 18 -10.09 0.75 -1.56
N ALA A 19 -9.62 1.81 -0.91
CA ALA A 19 -10.01 3.20 -1.19
C ALA A 19 -9.72 3.64 -2.64
N ASN A 20 -8.52 3.36 -3.17
CA ASN A 20 -8.16 3.77 -4.53
C ASN A 20 -9.00 3.07 -5.59
N ILE A 21 -9.20 1.76 -5.43
CA ILE A 21 -10.04 0.98 -6.34
C ILE A 21 -11.52 1.42 -6.24
N ASN A 22 -11.94 1.83 -5.05
CA ASN A 22 -13.33 2.29 -4.83
C ASN A 22 -13.65 3.61 -5.55
N GLN A 23 -12.65 4.45 -5.85
CA GLN A 23 -12.87 5.73 -6.54
C GLN A 23 -13.36 5.54 -7.97
N ASP A 24 -12.81 4.55 -8.68
CA ASP A 24 -13.19 4.23 -10.06
C ASP A 24 -12.96 2.73 -10.33
N PRO A 25 -13.93 1.88 -9.96
CA PRO A 25 -13.82 0.44 -10.17
C PRO A 25 -13.73 0.04 -11.65
N GLU A 26 -14.38 0.79 -12.54
CA GLU A 26 -14.39 0.53 -13.96
C GLU A 26 -12.99 0.78 -14.56
N ALA A 27 -12.37 1.92 -14.26
CA ALA A 27 -11.01 2.19 -14.72
C ALA A 27 -10.01 1.19 -14.12
N ALA A 28 -10.18 0.80 -12.85
CA ALA A 28 -9.34 -0.22 -12.25
C ALA A 28 -9.48 -1.59 -12.93
N ASP A 29 -10.71 -2.00 -13.30
CA ASP A 29 -10.95 -3.25 -14.05
C ASP A 29 -10.27 -3.22 -15.42
N GLU A 30 -10.35 -2.11 -16.15
CA GLU A 30 -9.65 -1.92 -17.43
C GLU A 30 -8.13 -2.07 -17.27
N VAL A 31 -7.54 -1.50 -16.21
CA VAL A 31 -6.12 -1.61 -15.92
C VAL A 31 -5.73 -3.07 -15.64
N PHE A 32 -6.47 -3.79 -14.80
CA PHE A 32 -6.19 -5.20 -14.49
C PHE A 32 -6.40 -6.14 -15.67
N ARG A 33 -7.29 -5.79 -16.60
CA ARG A 33 -7.53 -6.57 -17.83
C ARG A 33 -6.67 -6.12 -19.01
N SER A 34 -5.89 -5.06 -18.84
CA SER A 34 -4.92 -4.64 -19.86
C SER A 34 -3.83 -5.72 -19.99
N ASN A 35 -3.15 -5.74 -21.12
CA ASN A 35 -2.01 -6.64 -21.34
C ASN A 35 -0.68 -6.08 -20.79
N LEU A 36 -0.76 -5.13 -19.85
CA LEU A 36 0.41 -4.55 -19.22
C LEU A 36 0.89 -5.42 -18.04
N PRO A 37 2.20 -5.57 -17.84
CA PRO A 37 2.71 -6.20 -16.63
C PRO A 37 2.43 -5.29 -15.43
N LEU A 38 1.66 -5.80 -14.46
CA LEU A 38 1.24 -5.05 -13.29
C LEU A 38 1.82 -5.66 -12.00
N THR A 39 2.23 -4.79 -11.07
CA THR A 39 2.48 -5.17 -9.68
C THR A 39 1.48 -4.45 -8.79
N MET A 40 0.62 -5.21 -8.11
CA MET A 40 -0.36 -4.70 -7.17
C MET A 40 0.21 -4.75 -5.75
N ILE A 41 0.34 -3.59 -5.13
CA ILE A 41 0.72 -3.40 -3.73
C ILE A 41 -0.55 -3.05 -2.95
N GLY A 42 -1.25 -4.09 -2.50
CA GLY A 42 -2.55 -3.96 -1.84
C GLY A 42 -2.46 -3.92 -0.31
N LEU A 43 -3.64 -3.86 0.33
CA LEU A 43 -3.75 -3.87 1.80
C LEU A 43 -3.15 -5.12 2.44
N ASP A 44 -3.01 -6.21 1.69
CA ASP A 44 -2.36 -7.46 2.10
C ASP A 44 -0.95 -7.26 2.67
N VAL A 45 -0.26 -6.25 2.18
CA VAL A 45 1.12 -5.93 2.56
C VAL A 45 1.24 -4.55 3.21
N THR A 46 0.52 -3.54 2.72
CA THR A 46 0.67 -2.17 3.18
C THR A 46 0.21 -1.95 4.62
N THR A 47 -0.79 -2.68 5.10
CA THR A 47 -1.25 -2.62 6.50
C THR A 47 -0.27 -3.24 7.50
N ARG A 48 0.79 -3.87 7.01
CA ARG A 48 1.85 -4.48 7.83
C ARG A 48 3.08 -3.58 7.96
N THR A 49 3.17 -2.52 7.15
CA THR A 49 4.27 -1.54 7.15
C THR A 49 3.82 -0.27 7.85
N LEU A 50 4.13 -0.17 9.12
CA LEU A 50 3.60 0.86 10.01
C LEU A 50 4.68 1.85 10.43
N LEU A 51 4.30 3.12 10.53
CA LEU A 51 5.07 4.18 11.15
C LEU A 51 4.43 4.59 12.48
N THR A 52 5.25 4.77 13.50
CA THR A 52 4.83 5.09 14.87
C THR A 52 5.32 6.46 15.31
N LYS A 53 4.83 6.95 16.45
CA LYS A 53 5.32 8.21 17.05
C LYS A 53 6.78 8.11 17.57
N GLU A 54 7.27 6.91 17.85
CA GLU A 54 8.68 6.68 18.12
C GLU A 54 9.55 6.93 16.89
N ASP A 55 9.03 6.65 15.70
CA ASP A 55 9.75 6.91 14.45
C ASP A 55 9.76 8.40 14.11
N THR A 56 8.62 9.09 14.21
CA THR A 56 8.54 10.54 13.96
C THR A 56 9.35 11.35 14.97
N LYS A 57 9.49 10.85 16.21
CA LYS A 57 10.36 11.45 17.20
C LYS A 57 11.81 11.57 16.73
N LYS A 58 12.33 10.56 16.01
CA LYS A 58 13.69 10.59 15.45
C LYS A 58 13.87 11.75 14.47
N TRP A 59 12.83 12.09 13.70
CA TRP A 59 12.87 13.26 12.81
C TRP A 59 12.86 14.58 13.58
N ARG A 60 12.10 14.70 14.68
CA ARG A 60 12.12 15.89 15.55
C ARG A 60 13.50 16.11 16.20
N GLU A 61 14.17 15.01 16.61
CA GLU A 61 15.50 15.06 17.22
C GLU A 61 16.59 15.59 16.27
N LEU A 62 16.33 15.70 14.96
CA LEU A 62 17.22 16.35 14.01
C LEU A 62 17.30 17.89 14.23
N GLY A 63 16.27 18.49 14.84
CA GLY A 63 16.20 19.94 15.05
C GLY A 63 16.10 20.76 13.75
N THR A 64 15.71 20.15 12.65
CA THR A 64 15.54 20.81 11.34
C THR A 64 14.07 21.13 11.09
N VAL A 65 13.82 22.19 10.30
CA VAL A 65 12.45 22.58 9.93
C VAL A 65 11.72 21.45 9.20
N ALA A 66 12.41 20.75 8.30
CA ALA A 66 11.84 19.62 7.57
C ALA A 66 11.47 18.49 8.54
N GLY A 67 12.39 18.08 9.41
CA GLY A 67 12.15 17.00 10.40
C GLY A 67 10.94 17.29 11.30
N GLU A 68 10.82 18.51 11.82
CA GLU A 68 9.68 18.93 12.64
C GLU A 68 8.35 18.87 11.85
N LYS A 69 8.32 19.47 10.65
CA LYS A 69 7.10 19.54 9.84
C LYS A 69 6.60 18.18 9.36
N TYR A 70 7.51 17.32 8.90
CA TYR A 70 7.12 15.97 8.50
C TYR A 70 6.69 15.10 9.69
N ALA A 71 7.30 15.29 10.85
CA ALA A 71 6.85 14.64 12.09
C ALA A 71 5.44 15.14 12.48
N ASP A 72 5.14 16.45 12.39
CA ASP A 72 3.79 16.99 12.69
C ASP A 72 2.72 16.41 11.77
N ILE A 73 2.98 16.38 10.45
CA ILE A 73 2.05 15.83 9.45
C ILE A 73 1.81 14.34 9.70
N THR A 74 2.88 13.60 9.95
CA THR A 74 2.79 12.15 10.18
C THR A 74 2.11 11.82 11.50
N ASP A 75 2.39 12.57 12.56
CA ASP A 75 1.73 12.41 13.86
C ASP A 75 0.23 12.66 13.79
N TYR A 76 -0.20 13.68 13.02
CA TYR A 76 -1.62 13.91 12.74
C TYR A 76 -2.26 12.69 12.06
N TYR A 77 -1.57 12.10 11.08
CA TYR A 77 -2.06 10.91 10.38
C TYR A 77 -2.09 9.67 11.27
N ILE A 78 -1.08 9.49 12.13
CA ILE A 78 -1.06 8.43 13.16
C ILE A 78 -2.25 8.58 14.12
N ASP A 79 -2.57 9.81 14.55
CA ASP A 79 -3.68 10.06 15.46
C ASP A 79 -5.04 9.80 14.77
N ALA A 80 -5.18 10.10 13.48
CA ALA A 80 -6.35 9.69 12.71
C ALA A 80 -6.50 8.15 12.63
N TYR A 81 -5.37 7.42 12.48
CA TYR A 81 -5.36 5.96 12.50
C TYR A 81 -5.76 5.37 13.85
N LYS A 82 -5.41 6.01 14.97
CA LYS A 82 -5.88 5.57 16.30
C LYS A 82 -7.39 5.55 16.45
N VAL A 83 -8.08 6.44 15.72
CA VAL A 83 -9.55 6.51 15.72
C VAL A 83 -10.13 5.51 14.72
N THR A 84 -9.61 5.48 13.50
CA THR A 84 -10.19 4.71 12.39
C THR A 84 -9.70 3.27 12.31
N ARG A 85 -8.49 2.99 12.81
CA ARG A 85 -7.79 1.69 12.74
C ARG A 85 -6.99 1.41 14.02
N PRO A 86 -7.60 1.45 15.22
CA PRO A 86 -6.88 1.37 16.51
C PRO A 86 -6.05 0.10 16.68
N HIS A 87 -6.44 -0.98 15.99
CA HIS A 87 -5.75 -2.28 16.06
C HIS A 87 -4.38 -2.30 15.36
N LEU A 88 -4.06 -1.32 14.51
CA LEU A 88 -2.78 -1.29 13.80
C LEU A 88 -1.62 -0.78 14.65
N GLY A 89 -1.86 0.14 15.58
CA GLY A 89 -0.83 0.70 16.46
C GLY A 89 0.10 1.73 15.81
N GLY A 90 -0.19 2.16 14.57
CA GLY A 90 0.54 3.16 13.80
C GLY A 90 -0.20 3.51 12.53
N CYS A 91 0.34 4.37 11.68
CA CYS A 91 -0.21 4.60 10.35
C CYS A 91 0.45 3.70 9.30
N ALA A 92 -0.34 3.20 8.37
CA ALA A 92 0.16 2.34 7.30
C ALA A 92 0.83 3.18 6.19
N LEU A 93 1.99 2.69 5.71
CA LEU A 93 2.78 3.30 4.65
C LEU A 93 2.37 2.71 3.29
N HIS A 94 1.19 3.11 2.79
CA HIS A 94 0.59 2.55 1.58
C HIS A 94 1.42 2.91 0.33
N ASP A 95 1.41 4.16 -0.07
CA ASP A 95 2.10 4.65 -1.26
C ASP A 95 3.62 4.58 -1.14
N PRO A 96 4.23 4.84 0.04
CA PRO A 96 5.67 4.65 0.18
C PRO A 96 6.13 3.22 -0.10
N LEU A 97 5.39 2.20 0.36
CA LEU A 97 5.74 0.81 0.04
C LEU A 97 5.60 0.52 -1.46
N ALA A 98 4.58 1.05 -2.12
CA ALA A 98 4.40 0.85 -3.55
C ALA A 98 5.51 1.53 -4.36
N ALA A 99 5.95 2.70 -3.95
CA ALA A 99 7.07 3.41 -4.56
C ALA A 99 8.40 2.65 -4.37
N ASP A 100 8.69 2.21 -3.14
CA ASP A 100 9.92 1.46 -2.87
C ASP A 100 9.91 0.08 -3.57
N ALA A 101 8.78 -0.62 -3.63
CA ALA A 101 8.66 -1.89 -4.34
C ALA A 101 8.80 -1.74 -5.87
N ALA A 102 8.52 -0.56 -6.42
CA ALA A 102 8.81 -0.29 -7.83
C ALA A 102 10.30 -0.14 -8.11
N VAL A 103 11.08 0.31 -7.12
CA VAL A 103 12.55 0.46 -7.19
C VAL A 103 13.26 -0.83 -6.79
N ASP A 104 12.79 -1.48 -5.73
CA ASP A 104 13.31 -2.75 -5.22
C ASP A 104 12.19 -3.79 -5.09
N PRO A 105 11.87 -4.53 -6.17
CA PRO A 105 10.82 -5.55 -6.14
C PRO A 105 11.04 -6.67 -5.13
N SER A 106 12.28 -6.86 -4.64
CA SER A 106 12.60 -7.89 -3.66
C SER A 106 12.08 -7.60 -2.25
N LEU A 107 11.46 -6.42 -2.04
CA LEU A 107 10.78 -6.07 -0.80
C LEU A 107 9.49 -6.87 -0.57
N VAL A 108 8.91 -7.41 -1.64
CA VAL A 108 7.62 -8.12 -1.57
C VAL A 108 7.69 -9.48 -2.24
N ASP A 109 6.99 -10.45 -1.65
CA ASP A 109 6.69 -11.70 -2.34
C ASP A 109 5.37 -11.55 -3.10
N THR A 110 5.35 -11.99 -4.34
CA THR A 110 4.18 -11.85 -5.21
C THR A 110 3.68 -13.20 -5.72
N ILE A 111 2.41 -13.26 -6.07
CA ILE A 111 1.81 -14.35 -6.84
C ILE A 111 1.30 -13.81 -8.17
N TYR A 112 1.42 -14.62 -9.22
CA TYR A 112 0.92 -14.27 -10.54
C TYR A 112 -0.53 -14.67 -10.70
N LEU A 113 -1.38 -13.70 -11.04
CA LEU A 113 -2.82 -13.88 -11.26
C LEU A 113 -3.27 -13.11 -12.50
N ASN A 114 -4.34 -13.59 -13.12
CA ASN A 114 -5.21 -12.74 -13.93
C ASN A 114 -6.28 -12.18 -12.99
N MET A 115 -6.34 -10.86 -12.88
CA MET A 115 -7.23 -10.19 -11.95
C MET A 115 -8.31 -9.40 -12.68
N LYS A 116 -9.40 -9.15 -11.95
CA LYS A 116 -10.48 -8.24 -12.33
C LYS A 116 -10.94 -7.44 -11.11
N VAL A 117 -11.77 -6.44 -11.37
CA VAL A 117 -12.50 -5.70 -10.35
C VAL A 117 -13.99 -5.93 -10.54
N ASP A 118 -14.74 -6.18 -9.48
CA ASP A 118 -16.19 -6.16 -9.55
C ASP A 118 -16.66 -4.70 -9.70
N THR A 119 -17.30 -4.36 -10.82
CA THR A 119 -17.67 -2.98 -11.14
C THR A 119 -19.11 -2.63 -10.76
N LYS A 120 -19.91 -3.61 -10.31
CA LYS A 120 -21.34 -3.42 -10.04
C LYS A 120 -21.80 -4.14 -8.76
N GLY A 121 -22.91 -3.66 -8.23
CA GLY A 121 -23.60 -4.29 -7.10
C GLY A 121 -22.90 -4.09 -5.76
N ALA A 122 -23.21 -4.95 -4.80
CA ALA A 122 -22.74 -4.82 -3.41
C ALA A 122 -21.23 -5.00 -3.20
N TYR A 123 -20.54 -5.52 -4.20
CA TYR A 123 -19.11 -5.81 -4.17
C TYR A 123 -18.30 -4.92 -5.13
N ALA A 124 -18.91 -3.85 -5.68
CA ALA A 124 -18.19 -2.93 -6.56
C ALA A 124 -16.89 -2.42 -5.90
N GLY A 125 -15.80 -2.45 -6.66
CA GLY A 125 -14.46 -2.14 -6.18
C GLY A 125 -13.68 -3.31 -5.54
N ARG A 126 -14.26 -4.52 -5.46
CA ARG A 126 -13.52 -5.69 -4.99
C ARG A 126 -12.52 -6.16 -6.05
N THR A 127 -11.25 -6.23 -5.67
CA THR A 127 -10.21 -6.88 -6.48
C THR A 127 -10.21 -8.39 -6.24
N ILE A 128 -10.26 -9.18 -7.31
CA ILE A 128 -10.35 -10.63 -7.24
C ILE A 128 -9.71 -11.30 -8.47
N GLY A 129 -9.36 -12.56 -8.36
CA GLY A 129 -8.94 -13.36 -9.51
C GLY A 129 -10.05 -13.46 -10.56
N ASP A 130 -9.67 -13.35 -11.84
CA ASP A 130 -10.58 -13.46 -12.97
C ASP A 130 -10.85 -14.93 -13.29
N GLU A 131 -12.02 -15.43 -12.89
CA GLU A 131 -12.42 -16.82 -13.12
C GLU A 131 -12.56 -17.17 -14.61
N THR A 132 -12.80 -16.16 -15.46
CA THR A 132 -12.91 -16.38 -16.92
C THR A 132 -11.56 -16.59 -17.58
N ARG A 133 -10.48 -16.18 -16.89
CA ARG A 133 -9.09 -16.25 -17.34
C ARG A 133 -8.23 -17.19 -16.48
N ILE A 134 -8.83 -18.08 -15.71
CA ILE A 134 -8.10 -18.94 -14.77
C ILE A 134 -7.14 -19.91 -15.47
N ASN A 135 -7.47 -20.31 -16.70
CA ASN A 135 -6.66 -21.21 -17.52
C ASN A 135 -5.69 -20.47 -18.46
N ASP A 136 -5.67 -19.15 -18.48
CA ASP A 136 -4.74 -18.40 -19.29
C ASP A 136 -3.33 -18.55 -18.70
N GLU A 137 -2.38 -18.97 -19.53
CA GLU A 137 -0.98 -19.09 -19.11
C GLU A 137 -0.31 -17.73 -18.92
N ALA A 138 -0.70 -16.73 -19.71
CA ALA A 138 -0.21 -15.36 -19.60
C ALA A 138 -0.87 -14.63 -18.43
N ARG A 139 -0.26 -14.71 -17.26
CA ARG A 139 -0.72 -13.99 -16.06
C ARG A 139 -0.02 -12.65 -15.96
N GLN A 140 -0.81 -11.57 -15.94
CA GLN A 140 -0.28 -10.21 -16.08
C GLN A 140 -0.03 -9.52 -14.74
N THR A 141 -0.74 -9.89 -13.68
CA THR A 141 -0.66 -9.20 -12.40
C THR A 141 0.17 -10.00 -11.40
N GLN A 142 1.20 -9.36 -10.87
CA GLN A 142 1.92 -9.78 -9.68
C GLN A 142 1.23 -9.15 -8.47
N ALA A 143 0.43 -9.91 -7.73
CA ALA A 143 -0.19 -9.45 -6.50
C ALA A 143 0.73 -9.69 -5.30
N ALA A 144 1.11 -8.64 -4.59
CA ALA A 144 1.93 -8.74 -3.40
C ALA A 144 1.15 -9.40 -2.25
N VAL A 145 1.72 -10.45 -1.68
CA VAL A 145 1.09 -11.26 -0.62
C VAL A 145 1.91 -11.33 0.67
N ASN A 146 3.18 -10.92 0.61
CA ASN A 146 4.06 -10.79 1.76
C ASN A 146 5.03 -9.63 1.56
N VAL A 147 5.60 -9.12 2.65
CA VAL A 147 6.53 -7.97 2.65
C VAL A 147 7.61 -8.13 3.70
N ASP A 148 8.85 -7.81 3.35
CA ASP A 148 9.94 -7.59 4.30
C ASP A 148 9.77 -6.21 4.97
N LYS A 149 8.84 -6.15 5.92
CA LYS A 149 8.46 -4.91 6.60
C LYS A 149 9.61 -4.25 7.36
N GLU A 150 10.51 -5.03 7.92
CA GLU A 150 11.63 -4.52 8.72
C GLU A 150 12.65 -3.83 7.82
N ARG A 151 13.00 -4.47 6.71
CA ARG A 151 13.90 -3.88 5.71
C ARG A 151 13.28 -2.62 5.10
N PHE A 152 12.02 -2.67 4.71
CA PHE A 152 11.31 -1.52 4.14
C PHE A 152 11.29 -0.33 5.11
N VAL A 153 10.75 -0.50 6.33
CA VAL A 153 10.64 0.61 7.29
C VAL A 153 12.01 1.18 7.65
N LYS A 154 13.03 0.33 7.82
CA LYS A 154 14.40 0.78 8.07
C LYS A 154 14.95 1.63 6.93
N THR A 155 14.75 1.21 5.67
CA THR A 155 15.22 1.91 4.48
C THR A 155 14.48 3.24 4.31
N PHE A 156 13.16 3.23 4.43
CA PHE A 156 12.31 4.41 4.39
C PHE A 156 12.73 5.46 5.43
N MET A 157 12.86 5.02 6.69
CA MET A 157 13.30 5.92 7.77
C MET A 157 14.70 6.49 7.52
N LYS A 158 15.62 5.66 7.03
CA LYS A 158 16.97 6.13 6.70
C LYS A 158 16.93 7.21 5.63
N HIS A 159 16.26 6.97 4.52
CA HIS A 159 16.21 7.92 3.39
C HIS A 159 15.58 9.26 3.81
N LEU A 160 14.47 9.23 4.54
CA LEU A 160 13.84 10.47 5.00
C LEU A 160 14.66 11.19 6.07
N THR A 161 15.28 10.45 7.01
CA THR A 161 16.18 11.05 8.01
C THR A 161 17.37 11.74 7.34
N ASP A 162 18.01 11.07 6.37
CA ASP A 162 19.13 11.65 5.61
C ASP A 162 18.71 12.89 4.82
N LEU A 163 17.51 12.89 4.23
CA LEU A 163 16.94 14.02 3.51
C LEU A 163 16.64 15.21 4.46
N PHE A 164 16.00 14.93 5.60
CA PHE A 164 15.63 15.99 6.55
C PHE A 164 16.82 16.57 7.30
N ALA A 165 17.91 15.83 7.46
CA ALA A 165 19.14 16.33 8.06
C ALA A 165 19.88 17.35 7.19
N GLN A 166 19.56 17.43 5.90
CA GLN A 166 20.19 18.38 4.95
C GLN A 166 19.47 19.73 4.86
N ASN A 167 18.28 19.87 5.48
CA ASN A 167 17.40 21.03 5.41
C ASN A 167 17.07 21.50 6.85
#